data_030fc9109828b4cdbe3f6b23762ffc97
#
_entry.id   030fc9109828b4cdbe3f6b23762ffc97
#
_cell.length_a   1.000
_cell.length_b   1.000
_cell.length_c   1.000
_cell.angle_alpha   90.00
_cell.angle_beta   90.00
_cell.angle_gamma   90.00
#
_symmetry.space_group_name_H-M   'P 1'
#
loop_
_entity.id
_entity.type
_entity.pdbx_description
1 polymer ?
#
loop_
_entity_poly.entity_id
_entity_poly.type
_entity_poly.pdbx_seq_one_letter_code
_entity_poly.pdbx_strand_id
1 'polypeptide(L)'
;MKDLEIEIVDKSVKKLYGKTVFITGGTRGVGKEIALKLARDGANIVIVAETDKPHPSKQGTLHTTIQEVEAAGGRGLAILMDIRHENQVKHAVELTVRTFGGIDILINNASAISLADTEETDMNSYDLINSVNARGTFLVTKMCLPHLKKSTTPHVLCIAPPINLRGFWFAGRVAYAIAKYGMSMCVMGMAEEFRGYGISVNALWPRVVIEKENMVEKQVCRKPTIMGEAAYAILTMDPRPFGEFFLDDQALAQVGMRRYDSYCVDPSFVNKLVLNAFVDDSGTIVQKKIRKTTVEMDKSETADKMEKILEKFESLFDEALVKKTQKVFQITVTGDDHPKKAYIDLKNGKGAFRMGESPETANVHLKMGQDVFYESFVKGFKPSYAYKMGKLEVEGDKNTLRLLDNLIVNSVAKL
;
A
#
# COMPACT_ATOMS: atom_id res chain seq x y z
N MET A 1 -46.86 9.89 -10.56
CA MET A 1 -45.85 10.20 -9.51
C MET A 1 -45.83 8.98 -8.62
N LYS A 2 -44.80 8.15 -8.73
CA LYS A 2 -44.57 7.02 -7.82
C LYS A 2 -43.57 7.52 -6.80
N ASP A 3 -43.99 7.53 -5.57
CA ASP A 3 -43.17 7.90 -4.42
C ASP A 3 -41.99 6.95 -4.33
N LEU A 4 -40.80 7.47 -4.42
CA LEU A 4 -39.57 6.77 -4.05
C LEU A 4 -39.53 6.76 -2.52
N GLU A 5 -40.00 5.69 -1.90
CA GLU A 5 -39.70 5.39 -0.50
C GLU A 5 -38.17 5.24 -0.38
N ILE A 6 -37.53 6.24 0.21
CA ILE A 6 -36.15 6.13 0.67
C ILE A 6 -36.21 5.23 1.89
N GLU A 7 -35.81 3.97 1.72
CA GLU A 7 -35.52 3.07 2.84
C GLU A 7 -34.51 3.74 3.78
N ILE A 8 -35.01 4.28 4.88
CA ILE A 8 -34.16 4.74 5.98
C ILE A 8 -33.59 3.48 6.62
N VAL A 9 -32.37 3.08 6.20
CA VAL A 9 -31.63 2.01 6.86
C VAL A 9 -31.43 2.45 8.31
N ASP A 10 -32.10 1.76 9.22
CA ASP A 10 -32.00 1.99 10.66
C ASP A 10 -30.54 1.79 11.12
N LYS A 11 -29.83 2.88 11.38
CA LYS A 11 -28.44 2.90 11.87
C LYS A 11 -28.30 2.36 13.30
N SER A 12 -29.39 1.94 13.95
CA SER A 12 -29.40 1.48 15.35
C SER A 12 -29.02 0.01 15.52
N VAL A 13 -29.02 -0.80 14.47
CA VAL A 13 -28.71 -2.24 14.57
C VAL A 13 -27.21 -2.47 14.54
N LYS A 14 -26.64 -2.81 15.70
CA LYS A 14 -25.23 -3.22 15.85
C LYS A 14 -25.03 -4.61 15.23
N LYS A 15 -24.52 -4.66 14.00
CA LYS A 15 -24.35 -5.89 13.19
C LYS A 15 -23.35 -6.89 13.77
N LEU A 16 -22.35 -6.39 14.53
CA LEU A 16 -21.28 -7.20 15.10
C LEU A 16 -21.41 -7.36 16.63
N TYR A 17 -22.53 -6.98 17.22
CA TYR A 17 -22.77 -7.12 18.65
C TYR A 17 -22.57 -8.57 19.10
N GLY A 18 -21.70 -8.77 20.09
CA GLY A 18 -21.37 -10.09 20.65
C GLY A 18 -20.55 -11.01 19.75
N LYS A 19 -20.24 -10.62 18.51
CA LYS A 19 -19.34 -11.37 17.62
C LYS A 19 -17.92 -11.33 18.12
N THR A 20 -17.22 -12.46 18.11
CA THR A 20 -15.83 -12.55 18.56
C THR A 20 -14.88 -12.39 17.39
N VAL A 21 -14.04 -11.36 17.45
CA VAL A 21 -13.05 -10.98 16.43
C VAL A 21 -11.66 -11.22 16.96
N PHE A 22 -10.89 -12.09 16.31
CA PHE A 22 -9.50 -12.39 16.62
C PHE A 22 -8.58 -11.59 15.68
N ILE A 23 -7.77 -10.66 16.22
CA ILE A 23 -6.95 -9.73 15.43
C ILE A 23 -5.48 -9.94 15.74
N THR A 24 -4.68 -10.25 14.71
CA THR A 24 -3.23 -10.32 14.84
C THR A 24 -2.59 -8.95 14.62
N GLY A 25 -1.69 -8.51 15.53
CA GLY A 25 -0.98 -7.23 15.42
C GLY A 25 -1.89 -6.01 15.62
N GLY A 26 -2.85 -6.08 16.55
CA GLY A 26 -3.88 -5.05 16.77
C GLY A 26 -3.51 -3.92 17.73
N THR A 27 -2.26 -3.80 18.18
CA THR A 27 -1.88 -2.81 19.21
C THR A 27 -1.69 -1.39 18.67
N ARG A 28 -1.60 -1.19 17.36
CA ARG A 28 -1.38 0.13 16.70
C ARG A 28 -1.79 0.11 15.23
N GLY A 29 -1.78 1.31 14.63
CA GLY A 29 -2.02 1.50 13.20
C GLY A 29 -3.30 0.87 12.72
N VAL A 30 -3.24 0.19 11.57
CA VAL A 30 -4.41 -0.41 10.90
C VAL A 30 -5.15 -1.39 11.81
N GLY A 31 -4.43 -2.32 12.45
CA GLY A 31 -5.06 -3.33 13.30
C GLY A 31 -5.80 -2.73 14.49
N LYS A 32 -5.25 -1.68 15.13
CA LYS A 32 -5.91 -0.96 16.22
C LYS A 32 -7.18 -0.25 15.75
N GLU A 33 -7.13 0.46 14.63
CA GLU A 33 -8.30 1.18 14.11
C GLU A 33 -9.42 0.22 13.69
N ILE A 34 -9.08 -0.94 13.15
CA ILE A 34 -10.05 -2.01 12.90
C ILE A 34 -10.66 -2.46 14.23
N ALA A 35 -9.84 -2.76 15.24
CA ALA A 35 -10.32 -3.18 16.57
C ALA A 35 -11.29 -2.18 17.17
N LEU A 36 -10.94 -0.89 17.18
CA LEU A 36 -11.76 0.18 17.75
C LEU A 36 -13.07 0.37 16.96
N LYS A 37 -13.02 0.27 15.63
CA LYS A 37 -14.23 0.39 14.81
C LYS A 37 -15.23 -0.73 15.12
N LEU A 38 -14.75 -1.98 15.21
CA LEU A 38 -15.61 -3.13 15.49
C LEU A 38 -16.08 -3.13 16.95
N ALA A 39 -15.28 -2.64 17.90
CA ALA A 39 -15.65 -2.46 19.30
C ALA A 39 -16.82 -1.50 19.47
N ARG A 40 -16.87 -0.39 18.71
CA ARG A 40 -18.01 0.56 18.71
C ARG A 40 -19.32 -0.11 18.31
N ASP A 41 -19.26 -1.18 17.56
CA ASP A 41 -20.42 -2.01 17.18
C ASP A 41 -20.73 -3.12 18.21
N GLY A 42 -20.00 -3.15 19.34
CA GLY A 42 -20.22 -4.07 20.46
C GLY A 42 -19.62 -5.46 20.27
N ALA A 43 -18.62 -5.60 19.41
CA ALA A 43 -17.90 -6.86 19.23
C ALA A 43 -16.99 -7.21 20.44
N ASN A 44 -16.74 -8.51 20.65
CA ASN A 44 -15.68 -9.01 21.51
C ASN A 44 -14.39 -8.98 20.72
N ILE A 45 -13.39 -8.24 21.17
CA ILE A 45 -12.12 -8.00 20.45
C ILE A 45 -10.98 -8.72 21.16
N VAL A 46 -10.36 -9.67 20.47
CA VAL A 46 -9.13 -10.33 20.92
C VAL A 46 -7.95 -9.74 20.16
N ILE A 47 -7.01 -9.16 20.87
CA ILE A 47 -5.78 -8.61 20.27
C ILE A 47 -4.61 -9.47 20.68
N VAL A 48 -3.88 -9.97 19.68
CA VAL A 48 -2.66 -10.73 19.90
C VAL A 48 -1.45 -10.00 19.31
N ALA A 49 -0.36 -9.93 20.06
CA ALA A 49 0.91 -9.33 19.65
C ALA A 49 2.09 -10.01 20.32
N GLU A 50 3.28 -9.95 19.71
CA GLU A 50 4.50 -10.59 20.23
C GLU A 50 5.12 -9.87 21.44
N THR A 51 4.71 -8.65 21.72
CA THR A 51 5.22 -7.84 22.82
C THR A 51 4.13 -6.95 23.42
N ASP A 52 4.17 -6.79 24.72
CA ASP A 52 3.37 -5.82 25.49
C ASP A 52 4.25 -4.68 26.06
N LYS A 53 5.54 -4.67 25.73
CA LYS A 53 6.45 -3.63 26.21
C LYS A 53 6.20 -2.32 25.47
N PRO A 54 6.12 -1.19 26.20
CA PRO A 54 6.12 0.12 25.57
C PRO A 54 7.36 0.30 24.70
N HIS A 55 7.19 0.83 23.51
CA HIS A 55 8.32 1.12 22.62
C HIS A 55 8.56 2.64 22.63
N PRO A 56 9.80 3.13 22.78
CA PRO A 56 10.09 4.57 22.89
C PRO A 56 9.54 5.42 21.73
N SER A 57 9.41 4.82 20.55
CA SER A 57 8.95 5.51 19.32
C SER A 57 7.64 4.95 18.74
N LYS A 58 6.88 4.15 19.49
CA LYS A 58 5.63 3.54 18.99
C LYS A 58 4.60 3.54 20.09
N GLN A 59 3.47 4.21 19.88
CA GLN A 59 2.37 4.26 20.85
C GLN A 59 1.53 2.99 20.79
N GLY A 60 1.03 2.58 21.96
CA GLY A 60 0.11 1.45 22.13
C GLY A 60 0.79 0.17 22.58
N THR A 61 0.23 -0.41 23.63
CA THR A 61 0.53 -1.76 24.15
C THR A 61 -0.73 -2.60 24.05
N LEU A 62 -0.64 -3.90 24.34
CA LEU A 62 -1.83 -4.76 24.46
C LEU A 62 -2.82 -4.18 25.48
N HIS A 63 -2.34 -3.80 26.66
CA HIS A 63 -3.20 -3.27 27.75
C HIS A 63 -3.88 -1.95 27.37
N THR A 64 -3.13 -0.97 26.87
CA THR A 64 -3.72 0.33 26.51
C THR A 64 -4.76 0.19 25.40
N THR A 65 -4.50 -0.70 24.42
CA THR A 65 -5.44 -0.91 23.34
C THR A 65 -6.73 -1.61 23.80
N ILE A 66 -6.63 -2.55 24.75
CA ILE A 66 -7.83 -3.18 25.33
C ILE A 66 -8.66 -2.18 26.13
N GLN A 67 -8.05 -1.28 26.90
CA GLN A 67 -8.77 -0.20 27.57
C GLN A 67 -9.53 0.69 26.57
N GLU A 68 -8.90 1.02 25.43
CA GLU A 68 -9.55 1.78 24.37
C GLU A 68 -10.71 1.00 23.69
N VAL A 69 -10.56 -0.32 23.51
CA VAL A 69 -11.61 -1.21 23.00
C VAL A 69 -12.83 -1.22 23.93
N GLU A 70 -12.59 -1.31 25.24
CA GLU A 70 -13.66 -1.30 26.24
C GLU A 70 -14.33 0.08 26.34
N ALA A 71 -13.55 1.15 26.31
CA ALA A 71 -14.06 2.52 26.25
C ALA A 71 -14.88 2.79 24.97
N ALA A 72 -14.58 2.09 23.88
CA ALA A 72 -15.33 2.16 22.62
C ALA A 72 -16.67 1.36 22.67
N GLY A 73 -16.91 0.55 23.70
CA GLY A 73 -18.15 -0.21 23.90
C GLY A 73 -18.08 -1.69 23.50
N GLY A 74 -16.88 -2.22 23.21
CA GLY A 74 -16.61 -3.63 23.01
C GLY A 74 -16.21 -4.33 24.31
N ARG A 75 -15.92 -5.64 24.22
CA ARG A 75 -15.24 -6.41 25.28
C ARG A 75 -13.87 -6.79 24.78
N GLY A 76 -12.83 -6.62 25.62
CA GLY A 76 -11.45 -6.82 25.21
C GLY A 76 -10.79 -8.07 25.81
N LEU A 77 -9.87 -8.71 25.07
CA LEU A 77 -8.95 -9.73 25.55
C LEU A 77 -7.57 -9.51 24.92
N ALA A 78 -6.56 -9.27 25.78
CA ALA A 78 -5.18 -9.15 25.37
C ALA A 78 -4.46 -10.50 25.51
N ILE A 79 -3.72 -10.92 24.49
CA ILE A 79 -2.92 -12.16 24.55
C ILE A 79 -1.52 -11.90 23.98
N LEU A 80 -0.51 -12.14 24.80
CA LEU A 80 0.88 -12.14 24.34
C LEU A 80 1.13 -13.40 23.50
N MET A 81 1.45 -13.25 22.23
CA MET A 81 1.61 -14.35 21.29
C MET A 81 2.50 -13.96 20.12
N ASP A 82 3.50 -14.76 19.85
CA ASP A 82 4.25 -14.72 18.59
C ASP A 82 3.58 -15.64 17.57
N ILE A 83 3.12 -15.05 16.47
CA ILE A 83 2.41 -15.72 15.38
C ILE A 83 3.25 -16.83 14.70
N ARG A 84 4.56 -16.84 14.88
CA ARG A 84 5.48 -17.85 14.33
C ARG A 84 5.45 -19.19 15.07
N HIS A 85 4.99 -19.20 16.32
CA HIS A 85 5.02 -20.34 17.22
C HIS A 85 3.65 -21.02 17.35
N GLU A 86 3.53 -22.24 16.78
CA GLU A 86 2.29 -23.00 16.70
C GLU A 86 1.62 -23.20 18.08
N ASN A 87 2.40 -23.54 19.11
CA ASN A 87 1.86 -23.76 20.47
C ASN A 87 1.27 -22.47 21.07
N GLN A 88 1.89 -21.31 20.80
CA GLN A 88 1.37 -20.02 21.28
C GLN A 88 0.07 -19.64 20.55
N VAL A 89 0.01 -19.87 19.22
CA VAL A 89 -1.20 -19.64 18.44
C VAL A 89 -2.33 -20.55 18.92
N LYS A 90 -2.06 -21.84 19.12
CA LYS A 90 -3.04 -22.78 19.67
C LYS A 90 -3.57 -22.33 21.03
N HIS A 91 -2.67 -21.98 21.96
CA HIS A 91 -3.05 -21.49 23.29
C HIS A 91 -3.92 -20.21 23.22
N ALA A 92 -3.58 -19.26 22.34
CA ALA A 92 -4.34 -18.03 22.16
C ALA A 92 -5.76 -18.30 21.63
N VAL A 93 -5.90 -19.21 20.67
CA VAL A 93 -7.20 -19.63 20.14
C VAL A 93 -8.03 -20.31 21.24
N GLU A 94 -7.45 -21.24 22.00
CA GLU A 94 -8.13 -21.94 23.11
C GLU A 94 -8.58 -20.95 24.20
N LEU A 95 -7.71 -19.98 24.57
CA LEU A 95 -8.07 -18.96 25.54
C LEU A 95 -9.22 -18.07 25.05
N THR A 96 -9.18 -17.68 23.78
CA THR A 96 -10.27 -16.92 23.14
C THR A 96 -11.60 -17.66 23.23
N VAL A 97 -11.60 -18.95 22.88
CA VAL A 97 -12.81 -19.79 22.89
C VAL A 97 -13.33 -19.98 24.32
N ARG A 98 -12.47 -20.18 25.30
CA ARG A 98 -12.86 -20.24 26.73
C ARG A 98 -13.48 -18.94 27.21
N THR A 99 -12.99 -17.78 26.74
CA THR A 99 -13.44 -16.47 27.21
C THR A 99 -14.75 -16.03 26.55
N PHE A 100 -14.88 -16.23 25.24
CA PHE A 100 -15.99 -15.70 24.44
C PHE A 100 -16.87 -16.77 23.78
N GLY A 101 -16.56 -18.05 23.95
CA GLY A 101 -17.37 -19.16 23.42
C GLY A 101 -17.05 -19.58 22.00
N GLY A 102 -16.31 -18.78 21.23
CA GLY A 102 -15.98 -19.09 19.83
C GLY A 102 -15.20 -17.98 19.14
N ILE A 103 -15.01 -18.15 17.83
CA ILE A 103 -14.41 -17.13 16.95
C ILE A 103 -15.31 -17.00 15.72
N ASP A 104 -15.84 -15.82 15.49
CA ASP A 104 -16.67 -15.50 14.32
C ASP A 104 -15.83 -14.90 13.18
N ILE A 105 -14.87 -14.05 13.52
CA ILE A 105 -14.09 -13.27 12.57
C ILE A 105 -12.62 -13.40 12.92
N LEU A 106 -11.79 -13.68 11.91
CA LEU A 106 -10.34 -13.61 12.00
C LEU A 106 -9.82 -12.46 11.14
N ILE A 107 -8.96 -11.60 11.71
CA ILE A 107 -8.26 -10.55 10.98
C ILE A 107 -6.76 -10.80 11.02
N ASN A 108 -6.20 -11.26 9.90
CA ASN A 108 -4.79 -11.43 9.70
C ASN A 108 -4.16 -10.09 9.30
N ASN A 109 -3.71 -9.32 10.31
CA ASN A 109 -3.10 -8.00 10.11
C ASN A 109 -1.62 -7.97 10.50
N ALA A 110 -1.14 -8.85 11.40
CA ALA A 110 0.27 -8.90 11.77
C ALA A 110 1.18 -8.99 10.53
N SER A 111 2.21 -8.14 10.48
CA SER A 111 3.13 -8.06 9.35
C SER A 111 4.48 -7.53 9.79
N ALA A 112 5.55 -8.20 9.36
CA ALA A 112 6.90 -7.68 9.34
C ALA A 112 7.18 -7.03 7.97
N ILE A 113 8.01 -5.98 7.95
CA ILE A 113 8.33 -5.20 6.75
C ILE A 113 9.84 -5.09 6.63
N SER A 114 10.37 -5.47 5.46
CA SER A 114 11.72 -5.14 5.00
C SER A 114 11.61 -4.70 3.55
N LEU A 115 12.09 -3.50 3.24
CA LEU A 115 12.03 -2.92 1.89
C LEU A 115 13.41 -2.91 1.22
N ALA A 116 14.36 -3.67 1.76
CA ALA A 116 15.67 -3.87 1.15
C ALA A 116 15.53 -4.60 -0.20
N ASP A 117 16.43 -4.29 -1.12
CA ASP A 117 16.50 -5.01 -2.39
C ASP A 117 17.11 -6.42 -2.21
N THR A 118 17.31 -7.14 -3.31
CA THR A 118 17.79 -8.54 -3.25
C THR A 118 19.22 -8.63 -2.75
N GLU A 119 20.08 -7.65 -3.05
CA GLU A 119 21.48 -7.63 -2.65
C GLU A 119 21.63 -7.28 -1.16
N GLU A 120 20.83 -6.33 -0.69
CA GLU A 120 20.87 -5.84 0.69
C GLU A 120 20.07 -6.68 1.68
N THR A 121 19.19 -7.56 1.20
CA THR A 121 18.34 -8.39 2.07
C THR A 121 19.16 -9.47 2.75
N ASP A 122 19.34 -9.38 4.07
CA ASP A 122 19.90 -10.49 4.85
C ASP A 122 18.85 -11.60 5.05
N MET A 123 19.33 -12.87 5.18
CA MET A 123 18.44 -14.02 5.24
C MET A 123 17.62 -14.10 6.53
N ASN A 124 18.08 -13.54 7.65
CA ASN A 124 17.28 -13.48 8.89
C ASN A 124 16.06 -12.57 8.68
N SER A 125 16.24 -11.43 8.02
CA SER A 125 15.13 -10.54 7.63
C SER A 125 14.19 -11.22 6.65
N TYR A 126 14.72 -11.93 5.64
CA TYR A 126 13.93 -12.72 4.70
C TYR A 126 13.07 -13.77 5.43
N ASP A 127 13.68 -14.56 6.30
CA ASP A 127 13.00 -15.60 7.08
C ASP A 127 11.96 -15.01 8.03
N LEU A 128 12.29 -13.90 8.69
CA LEU A 128 11.36 -13.19 9.58
C LEU A 128 10.10 -12.74 8.82
N ILE A 129 10.25 -12.02 7.71
CA ILE A 129 9.07 -11.50 6.99
C ILE A 129 8.22 -12.61 6.39
N ASN A 130 8.81 -13.70 5.91
CA ASN A 130 8.05 -14.84 5.38
C ASN A 130 7.38 -15.64 6.49
N SER A 131 8.06 -15.86 7.62
CA SER A 131 7.49 -16.59 8.76
C SER A 131 6.35 -15.82 9.44
N VAL A 132 6.43 -14.49 9.51
CA VAL A 132 5.34 -13.65 10.05
C VAL A 132 4.20 -13.52 9.06
N ASN A 133 4.47 -13.06 7.83
CA ASN A 133 3.42 -12.67 6.89
C ASN A 133 2.71 -13.90 6.29
N ALA A 134 3.42 -14.70 5.50
CA ALA A 134 2.81 -15.82 4.78
C ALA A 134 2.49 -17.00 5.71
N ARG A 135 3.52 -17.54 6.40
CA ARG A 135 3.36 -18.71 7.27
C ARG A 135 2.45 -18.41 8.46
N GLY A 136 2.59 -17.23 9.08
CA GLY A 136 1.77 -16.83 10.21
C GLY A 136 0.29 -16.69 9.84
N THR A 137 -0.02 -16.06 8.70
CA THR A 137 -1.40 -15.99 8.16
C THR A 137 -2.00 -17.39 7.97
N PHE A 138 -1.26 -18.30 7.35
CA PHE A 138 -1.71 -19.68 7.17
C PHE A 138 -1.95 -20.39 8.51
N LEU A 139 -0.99 -20.29 9.44
CA LEU A 139 -1.04 -20.96 10.74
C LEU A 139 -2.22 -20.50 11.58
N VAL A 140 -2.40 -19.17 11.73
CA VAL A 140 -3.51 -18.63 12.55
C VAL A 140 -4.85 -18.99 11.93
N THR A 141 -4.98 -18.91 10.61
CA THR A 141 -6.23 -19.30 9.93
C THR A 141 -6.53 -20.78 10.15
N LYS A 142 -5.53 -21.67 10.01
CA LYS A 142 -5.65 -23.10 10.29
C LYS A 142 -6.15 -23.36 11.72
N MET A 143 -5.59 -22.68 12.71
CA MET A 143 -5.97 -22.87 14.11
C MET A 143 -7.37 -22.30 14.43
N CYS A 144 -7.78 -21.21 13.80
CA CYS A 144 -9.12 -20.64 13.97
C CYS A 144 -10.19 -21.43 13.20
N LEU A 145 -9.85 -22.17 12.16
CA LEU A 145 -10.80 -22.83 11.24
C LEU A 145 -11.85 -23.70 11.93
N PRO A 146 -11.52 -24.55 12.94
CA PRO A 146 -12.53 -25.38 13.62
C PRO A 146 -13.62 -24.55 14.33
N HIS A 147 -13.30 -23.32 14.73
CA HIS A 147 -14.21 -22.41 15.41
C HIS A 147 -15.00 -21.55 14.41
N LEU A 148 -14.34 -21.08 13.35
CA LEU A 148 -15.00 -20.40 12.22
C LEU A 148 -16.09 -21.26 11.59
N LYS A 149 -15.88 -22.57 11.45
CA LYS A 149 -16.88 -23.52 10.93
C LYS A 149 -18.15 -23.59 11.79
N LYS A 150 -18.10 -23.19 13.06
CA LYS A 150 -19.24 -23.18 13.99
C LYS A 150 -19.97 -21.85 14.05
N SER A 151 -19.38 -20.80 13.49
CA SER A 151 -19.97 -19.46 13.48
C SER A 151 -21.11 -19.37 12.47
N THR A 152 -22.10 -18.54 12.78
CA THR A 152 -23.20 -18.21 11.85
C THR A 152 -22.80 -17.15 10.82
N THR A 153 -21.73 -16.39 11.09
CA THR A 153 -21.25 -15.31 10.22
C THR A 153 -19.73 -15.35 10.07
N PRO A 154 -19.14 -16.52 9.66
CA PRO A 154 -17.70 -16.68 9.67
C PRO A 154 -17.01 -15.85 8.60
N HIS A 155 -15.94 -15.14 8.99
CA HIS A 155 -15.17 -14.32 8.08
C HIS A 155 -13.67 -14.35 8.39
N VAL A 156 -12.83 -14.42 7.36
CA VAL A 156 -11.39 -14.20 7.43
C VAL A 156 -11.06 -12.97 6.58
N LEU A 157 -10.48 -11.94 7.17
CA LEU A 157 -10.02 -10.75 6.49
C LEU A 157 -8.49 -10.65 6.61
N CYS A 158 -7.79 -10.61 5.49
CA CYS A 158 -6.34 -10.46 5.46
C CYS A 158 -5.95 -9.05 5.00
N ILE A 159 -5.00 -8.41 5.71
CA ILE A 159 -4.41 -7.14 5.26
C ILE A 159 -3.31 -7.46 4.24
N ALA A 160 -3.76 -7.74 3.02
CA ALA A 160 -2.95 -8.27 1.93
C ALA A 160 -3.24 -7.54 0.61
N PRO A 161 -2.22 -7.34 -0.26
CA PRO A 161 -2.39 -6.60 -1.50
C PRO A 161 -3.18 -7.36 -2.55
N PRO A 162 -3.83 -6.67 -3.51
CA PRO A 162 -4.35 -7.29 -4.71
C PRO A 162 -3.22 -7.93 -5.53
N ILE A 163 -3.53 -8.99 -6.27
CA ILE A 163 -2.56 -9.68 -7.10
C ILE A 163 -2.28 -8.86 -8.37
N ASN A 164 -1.05 -8.41 -8.50
CA ASN A 164 -0.54 -7.75 -9.69
C ASN A 164 0.84 -8.30 -10.03
N LEU A 165 0.93 -9.12 -11.09
CA LEU A 165 2.15 -9.85 -11.48
C LEU A 165 3.11 -9.02 -12.34
N ARG A 166 2.93 -7.70 -12.43
CA ARG A 166 3.90 -6.84 -13.13
C ARG A 166 5.20 -6.77 -12.34
N GLY A 167 6.33 -7.10 -12.99
CA GLY A 167 7.66 -7.14 -12.36
C GLY A 167 8.07 -5.85 -11.63
N PHE A 168 7.50 -4.71 -12.04
CA PHE A 168 7.67 -3.42 -11.38
C PHE A 168 7.34 -3.47 -9.86
N TRP A 169 6.30 -4.19 -9.45
CA TRP A 169 5.89 -4.26 -8.05
C TRP A 169 6.85 -5.08 -7.20
N PHE A 170 7.62 -5.96 -7.81
CA PHE A 170 8.59 -6.81 -7.13
C PHE A 170 9.97 -6.15 -7.02
N ALA A 171 10.32 -5.32 -8.00
CA ALA A 171 11.62 -4.71 -8.12
C ALA A 171 12.00 -3.87 -6.90
N GLY A 172 13.21 -4.09 -6.35
CA GLY A 172 13.75 -3.40 -5.19
C GLY A 172 13.12 -3.79 -3.85
N ARG A 173 12.25 -4.83 -3.82
CA ARG A 173 11.59 -5.34 -2.61
C ARG A 173 11.11 -6.78 -2.75
N VAL A 174 11.90 -7.63 -3.43
CA VAL A 174 11.47 -8.99 -3.80
C VAL A 174 11.05 -9.81 -2.58
N ALA A 175 11.85 -9.81 -1.51
CA ALA A 175 11.55 -10.55 -0.30
C ALA A 175 10.21 -10.14 0.34
N TYR A 176 9.95 -8.83 0.44
CA TYR A 176 8.70 -8.31 0.98
C TYR A 176 7.49 -8.64 0.08
N ALA A 177 7.67 -8.54 -1.25
CA ALA A 177 6.61 -8.88 -2.20
C ALA A 177 6.24 -10.37 -2.12
N ILE A 178 7.22 -11.28 -2.03
CA ILE A 178 6.98 -12.71 -1.82
C ILE A 178 6.14 -12.94 -0.56
N ALA A 179 6.56 -12.36 0.56
CA ALA A 179 5.88 -12.53 1.84
C ALA A 179 4.44 -11.99 1.82
N LYS A 180 4.21 -10.82 1.22
CA LYS A 180 2.87 -10.23 1.10
C LYS A 180 1.98 -10.97 0.11
N TYR A 181 2.52 -11.40 -1.03
CA TYR A 181 1.76 -12.25 -1.95
C TYR A 181 1.52 -13.65 -1.40
N GLY A 182 2.36 -14.17 -0.51
CA GLY A 182 2.05 -15.36 0.26
C GLY A 182 0.74 -15.24 1.05
N MET A 183 0.48 -14.06 1.68
CA MET A 183 -0.80 -13.77 2.31
C MET A 183 -1.95 -13.73 1.28
N SER A 184 -1.73 -13.08 0.13
CA SER A 184 -2.75 -13.00 -0.93
C SER A 184 -3.07 -14.37 -1.53
N MET A 185 -2.07 -15.26 -1.68
CA MET A 185 -2.27 -16.65 -2.11
C MET A 185 -3.10 -17.44 -1.09
N CYS A 186 -2.89 -17.21 0.22
CA CYS A 186 -3.76 -17.77 1.26
C CYS A 186 -5.21 -17.32 1.06
N VAL A 187 -5.46 -16.04 0.76
CA VAL A 187 -6.82 -15.55 0.51
C VAL A 187 -7.44 -16.28 -0.68
N MET A 188 -6.75 -16.36 -1.81
CA MET A 188 -7.26 -17.03 -3.02
C MET A 188 -7.60 -18.50 -2.76
N GLY A 189 -6.63 -19.26 -2.24
CA GLY A 189 -6.81 -20.70 -2.03
C GLY A 189 -7.86 -21.01 -0.96
N MET A 190 -7.79 -20.33 0.20
CA MET A 190 -8.71 -20.56 1.31
C MET A 190 -10.14 -20.10 1.00
N ALA A 191 -10.33 -19.07 0.16
CA ALA A 191 -11.66 -18.65 -0.26
C ALA A 191 -12.40 -19.77 -0.99
N GLU A 192 -11.74 -20.48 -1.89
CA GLU A 192 -12.31 -21.63 -2.58
C GLU A 192 -12.46 -22.86 -1.67
N GLU A 193 -11.43 -23.16 -0.89
CA GLU A 193 -11.42 -24.33 0.03
C GLU A 193 -12.51 -24.21 1.10
N PHE A 194 -12.78 -23.00 1.61
CA PHE A 194 -13.73 -22.78 2.71
C PHE A 194 -15.13 -22.40 2.24
N ARG A 195 -15.35 -22.24 0.95
CA ARG A 195 -16.64 -21.90 0.36
C ARG A 195 -17.76 -22.86 0.79
N GLY A 196 -17.46 -24.17 0.80
CA GLY A 196 -18.40 -25.20 1.24
C GLY A 196 -18.83 -25.11 2.72
N TYR A 197 -18.05 -24.41 3.54
CA TYR A 197 -18.39 -24.14 4.95
C TYR A 197 -19.03 -22.79 5.15
N GLY A 198 -19.29 -22.03 4.09
CA GLY A 198 -19.83 -20.68 4.15
C GLY A 198 -18.94 -19.65 4.80
N ILE A 199 -17.62 -19.93 4.89
CA ILE A 199 -16.62 -19.00 5.46
C ILE A 199 -16.18 -18.02 4.38
N SER A 200 -16.47 -16.75 4.57
CA SER A 200 -16.04 -15.66 3.71
C SER A 200 -14.56 -15.37 3.94
N VAL A 201 -13.74 -15.41 2.90
CA VAL A 201 -12.29 -15.07 2.98
C VAL A 201 -11.99 -13.98 1.98
N ASN A 202 -11.49 -12.83 2.45
CA ASN A 202 -11.23 -11.67 1.61
C ASN A 202 -9.95 -10.95 2.01
N ALA A 203 -9.46 -10.08 1.14
CA ALA A 203 -8.35 -9.20 1.41
C ALA A 203 -8.79 -7.72 1.46
N LEU A 204 -8.10 -6.94 2.27
CA LEU A 204 -8.21 -5.48 2.31
C LEU A 204 -6.80 -4.88 2.22
N TRP A 205 -6.62 -3.89 1.33
CA TRP A 205 -5.37 -3.19 1.16
C TRP A 205 -5.60 -1.68 1.05
N PRO A 206 -4.77 -0.84 1.68
CA PRO A 206 -4.94 0.60 1.54
C PRO A 206 -4.51 1.05 0.15
N ARG A 207 -5.36 1.84 -0.54
CA ARG A 207 -5.02 2.45 -1.84
C ARG A 207 -3.88 3.45 -1.70
N VAL A 208 -3.96 4.28 -0.69
CA VAL A 208 -3.00 5.33 -0.36
C VAL A 208 -2.16 4.88 0.82
N VAL A 209 -0.91 5.30 0.88
CA VAL A 209 -0.04 5.03 2.03
C VAL A 209 -0.73 5.50 3.32
N ILE A 210 -0.78 4.62 4.31
CA ILE A 210 -1.29 4.94 5.64
C ILE A 210 -0.17 5.58 6.46
N GLU A 211 -0.49 6.67 7.15
CA GLU A 211 0.47 7.34 8.02
C GLU A 211 1.03 6.42 9.11
N LYS A 212 2.30 6.64 9.43
CA LYS A 212 3.00 5.99 10.54
C LYS A 212 3.70 7.05 11.38
N GLU A 213 3.93 6.76 12.66
CA GLU A 213 4.46 7.72 13.63
C GLU A 213 5.73 8.45 13.17
N ASN A 214 6.65 7.76 12.52
CA ASN A 214 7.97 8.29 12.13
C ASN A 214 8.10 8.61 10.63
N MET A 215 6.99 8.82 9.91
CA MET A 215 7.05 9.26 8.52
C MET A 215 7.36 10.74 8.42
N VAL A 216 8.25 11.10 7.49
CA VAL A 216 8.65 12.50 7.23
C VAL A 216 7.52 13.24 6.49
N GLU A 217 6.87 12.59 5.53
CA GLU A 217 5.85 13.21 4.67
C GLU A 217 4.44 12.66 4.96
N LYS A 218 3.93 12.92 6.17
CA LYS A 218 2.59 12.45 6.57
C LYS A 218 1.46 13.11 5.79
N GLN A 219 1.65 14.33 5.31
CA GLN A 219 0.63 15.12 4.61
C GLN A 219 0.10 14.46 3.33
N VAL A 220 0.90 13.59 2.68
CA VAL A 220 0.51 12.84 1.46
C VAL A 220 -0.10 11.46 1.77
N CYS A 221 -0.43 11.20 3.03
CA CYS A 221 -0.94 9.93 3.52
C CYS A 221 -2.41 10.01 3.92
N ARG A 222 -3.03 8.84 4.11
CA ARG A 222 -4.33 8.69 4.77
C ARG A 222 -4.16 8.25 6.22
N LYS A 223 -5.10 8.65 7.07
CA LYS A 223 -5.23 8.18 8.45
C LYS A 223 -5.62 6.71 8.47
N PRO A 224 -5.14 5.90 9.43
CA PRO A 224 -5.47 4.47 9.51
C PRO A 224 -6.96 4.21 9.81
N THR A 225 -7.71 5.20 10.25
CA THR A 225 -9.16 5.11 10.50
C THR A 225 -9.96 4.66 9.28
N ILE A 226 -9.53 5.01 8.04
CA ILE A 226 -10.18 4.55 6.81
C ILE A 226 -10.19 3.02 6.71
N MET A 227 -9.12 2.36 7.19
CA MET A 227 -9.03 0.90 7.17
C MET A 227 -10.00 0.25 8.14
N GLY A 228 -10.27 0.89 9.28
CA GLY A 228 -11.31 0.47 10.22
C GLY A 228 -12.71 0.50 9.59
N GLU A 229 -13.04 1.61 8.94
CA GLU A 229 -14.32 1.77 8.22
C GLU A 229 -14.46 0.78 7.07
N ALA A 230 -13.40 0.60 6.26
CA ALA A 230 -13.40 -0.35 5.15
C ALA A 230 -13.53 -1.81 5.62
N ALA A 231 -12.82 -2.19 6.69
CA ALA A 231 -12.96 -3.51 7.30
C ALA A 231 -14.39 -3.77 7.80
N TYR A 232 -14.98 -2.80 8.51
CA TYR A 232 -16.37 -2.88 8.96
C TYR A 232 -17.32 -3.04 7.77
N ALA A 233 -17.15 -2.26 6.72
CA ALA A 233 -17.97 -2.36 5.51
C ALA A 233 -17.93 -3.79 4.93
N ILE A 234 -16.72 -4.35 4.72
CA ILE A 234 -16.55 -5.71 4.17
C ILE A 234 -17.19 -6.77 5.06
N LEU A 235 -16.99 -6.68 6.37
CA LEU A 235 -17.49 -7.66 7.34
C LEU A 235 -19.02 -7.62 7.52
N THR A 236 -19.66 -6.52 7.13
CA THR A 236 -21.11 -6.30 7.27
C THR A 236 -21.86 -6.19 5.95
N MET A 237 -21.17 -6.42 4.82
CA MET A 237 -21.82 -6.49 3.49
C MET A 237 -22.84 -7.63 3.42
N ASP A 238 -23.94 -7.34 2.73
CA ASP A 238 -24.94 -8.32 2.35
C ASP A 238 -25.28 -8.12 0.86
N PRO A 239 -25.07 -9.14 -0.01
CA PRO A 239 -24.49 -10.45 0.28
C PRO A 239 -23.01 -10.39 0.68
N ARG A 240 -22.56 -11.37 1.47
CA ARG A 240 -21.16 -11.46 1.90
C ARG A 240 -20.22 -11.71 0.72
N PRO A 241 -19.09 -10.98 0.59
CA PRO A 241 -18.10 -11.20 -0.46
C PRO A 241 -17.26 -12.46 -0.20
N PHE A 242 -16.79 -13.13 -1.27
CA PHE A 242 -15.96 -14.34 -1.21
C PHE A 242 -14.81 -14.24 -2.21
N GLY A 243 -13.56 -14.28 -1.73
CA GLY A 243 -12.34 -14.28 -2.56
C GLY A 243 -12.00 -12.91 -3.14
N GLU A 244 -12.58 -11.85 -2.61
CA GLU A 244 -12.40 -10.51 -3.14
C GLU A 244 -11.18 -9.81 -2.54
N PHE A 245 -10.56 -8.98 -3.37
CA PHE A 245 -9.45 -8.10 -2.99
C PHE A 245 -9.91 -6.65 -3.04
N PHE A 246 -10.21 -6.09 -1.88
CA PHE A 246 -10.69 -4.72 -1.76
C PHE A 246 -9.56 -3.74 -1.54
N LEU A 247 -9.63 -2.60 -2.21
CA LEU A 247 -8.98 -1.39 -1.71
C LEU A 247 -9.93 -0.67 -0.74
N ASP A 248 -9.38 0.07 0.21
CA ASP A 248 -10.13 0.77 1.26
C ASP A 248 -11.30 1.60 0.71
N ASP A 249 -11.04 2.45 -0.26
CA ASP A 249 -12.05 3.31 -0.88
C ASP A 249 -13.04 2.54 -1.78
N GLN A 250 -12.62 1.42 -2.38
CA GLN A 250 -13.52 0.56 -3.13
C GLN A 250 -14.55 -0.13 -2.21
N ALA A 251 -14.08 -0.66 -1.07
CA ALA A 251 -14.97 -1.25 -0.07
C ALA A 251 -15.99 -0.23 0.43
N LEU A 252 -15.54 0.97 0.75
CA LEU A 252 -16.40 2.06 1.21
C LEU A 252 -17.37 2.56 0.14
N ALA A 253 -16.94 2.54 -1.14
CA ALA A 253 -17.82 2.90 -2.25
C ALA A 253 -18.99 1.94 -2.42
N GLN A 254 -18.84 0.65 -2.10
CA GLN A 254 -19.92 -0.34 -2.17
C GLN A 254 -21.03 -0.08 -1.13
N VAL A 255 -20.68 0.53 0.01
CA VAL A 255 -21.65 0.94 1.04
C VAL A 255 -22.10 2.39 0.92
N GLY A 256 -21.89 3.01 -0.25
CA GLY A 256 -22.41 4.33 -0.59
C GLY A 256 -21.49 5.52 -0.24
N MET A 257 -20.35 5.29 0.41
CA MET A 257 -19.41 6.39 0.68
C MET A 257 -18.72 6.86 -0.60
N ARG A 258 -18.66 8.19 -0.81
CA ARG A 258 -18.11 8.80 -2.04
C ARG A 258 -17.03 9.84 -1.77
N ARG A 259 -16.81 10.22 -0.51
CA ARG A 259 -15.84 11.23 -0.11
C ARG A 259 -14.88 10.66 0.93
N TYR A 260 -13.60 10.88 0.71
CA TYR A 260 -12.52 10.33 1.54
C TYR A 260 -11.58 11.42 2.08
N ASP A 261 -11.93 12.69 1.88
CA ASP A 261 -11.11 13.86 2.23
C ASP A 261 -10.84 13.92 3.74
N SER A 262 -11.81 13.53 4.56
CA SER A 262 -11.69 13.47 6.02
C SER A 262 -10.63 12.46 6.52
N TYR A 263 -10.30 11.49 5.68
CA TYR A 263 -9.24 10.51 5.98
C TYR A 263 -7.86 10.97 5.52
N CYS A 264 -7.72 12.05 4.77
CA CYS A 264 -6.41 12.64 4.49
C CYS A 264 -5.81 13.16 5.79
N VAL A 265 -4.51 12.96 5.99
CA VAL A 265 -3.80 13.57 7.13
C VAL A 265 -3.87 15.08 7.00
N ASP A 266 -3.59 15.58 5.79
CA ASP A 266 -3.79 16.98 5.41
C ASP A 266 -4.75 17.05 4.21
N PRO A 267 -5.97 17.59 4.38
CA PRO A 267 -6.95 17.71 3.30
C PRO A 267 -6.47 18.57 2.11
N SER A 268 -5.53 19.50 2.31
CA SER A 268 -4.96 20.30 1.22
C SER A 268 -4.14 19.48 0.22
N PHE A 269 -3.70 18.29 0.62
CA PHE A 269 -2.94 17.35 -0.21
C PHE A 269 -3.78 16.26 -0.88
N VAL A 270 -5.11 16.35 -0.86
CA VAL A 270 -6.02 15.32 -1.42
C VAL A 270 -5.68 14.90 -2.86
N ASN A 271 -5.18 15.83 -3.67
CA ASN A 271 -4.77 15.59 -5.07
C ASN A 271 -3.30 15.13 -5.21
N LYS A 272 -2.56 15.04 -4.11
CA LYS A 272 -1.12 14.67 -4.07
C LYS A 272 -0.86 13.43 -3.23
N LEU A 273 -1.89 12.66 -2.91
CA LEU A 273 -1.76 11.46 -2.09
C LEU A 273 -0.89 10.40 -2.79
N VAL A 274 0.00 9.78 -2.04
CA VAL A 274 0.91 8.75 -2.55
C VAL A 274 0.20 7.40 -2.54
N LEU A 275 0.15 6.75 -3.71
CA LEU A 275 -0.39 5.40 -3.84
C LEU A 275 0.47 4.40 -3.08
N ASN A 276 -0.18 3.43 -2.46
CA ASN A 276 0.52 2.35 -1.77
C ASN A 276 1.14 1.35 -2.76
N ALA A 277 2.11 0.57 -2.30
CA ALA A 277 2.69 -0.51 -3.08
C ALA A 277 1.60 -1.49 -3.58
N PHE A 278 1.81 -2.07 -4.76
CA PHE A 278 0.91 -3.03 -5.43
C PHE A 278 -0.43 -2.46 -5.92
N VAL A 279 -0.61 -1.15 -5.92
CA VAL A 279 -1.82 -0.46 -6.41
C VAL A 279 -1.51 0.28 -7.70
N ASP A 280 -2.19 -0.08 -8.78
CA ASP A 280 -2.11 0.65 -10.05
C ASP A 280 -3.05 1.86 -10.07
N ASP A 281 -2.63 2.90 -10.79
CA ASP A 281 -3.40 4.15 -10.99
C ASP A 281 -4.69 3.93 -11.81
N SER A 282 -4.78 2.80 -12.51
CA SER A 282 -5.92 2.42 -13.36
C SER A 282 -7.27 2.28 -12.61
N GLY A 283 -7.25 2.28 -11.29
CA GLY A 283 -8.45 2.24 -10.43
C GLY A 283 -9.07 3.60 -10.09
N THR A 284 -8.52 4.71 -10.57
CA THR A 284 -9.02 6.08 -10.28
C THR A 284 -10.23 6.48 -11.13
N ILE A 285 -10.97 5.52 -11.69
CA ILE A 285 -12.14 5.78 -12.56
C ILE A 285 -13.31 6.44 -11.80
N VAL A 286 -13.38 6.34 -10.47
CA VAL A 286 -14.54 6.85 -9.71
C VAL A 286 -14.48 8.36 -9.48
N GLN A 287 -13.29 8.97 -9.42
CA GLN A 287 -13.20 10.45 -9.28
C GLN A 287 -13.23 11.19 -10.63
N LYS A 288 -12.81 10.56 -11.73
CA LYS A 288 -12.89 11.17 -13.08
C LYS A 288 -14.31 11.28 -13.66
N LYS A 289 -15.30 10.50 -13.16
CA LYS A 289 -16.69 10.59 -13.63
C LYS A 289 -17.50 11.76 -13.09
N ILE A 290 -16.99 12.50 -12.10
CA ILE A 290 -17.68 13.69 -11.55
C ILE A 290 -17.23 14.99 -12.22
N ARG A 291 -16.13 14.97 -12.99
CA ARG A 291 -15.75 16.09 -13.87
C ARG A 291 -15.71 15.66 -15.34
N LYS A 292 -16.86 15.35 -15.93
CA LYS A 292 -17.08 15.59 -17.34
C LYS A 292 -17.40 17.06 -17.53
N THR A 293 -16.39 17.89 -17.38
CA THR A 293 -16.25 19.07 -18.22
C THR A 293 -15.05 18.76 -19.10
N THR A 294 -15.32 18.60 -20.37
CA THR A 294 -14.37 18.52 -21.46
C THR A 294 -13.25 19.55 -21.25
N VAL A 295 -12.08 19.07 -20.85
CA VAL A 295 -10.84 19.77 -21.13
C VAL A 295 -10.14 18.88 -22.13
N GLU A 296 -10.31 19.24 -23.41
CA GLU A 296 -9.33 18.90 -24.44
C GLU A 296 -7.98 19.34 -23.90
N MET A 297 -7.07 18.38 -23.70
CA MET A 297 -5.70 18.72 -23.29
C MET A 297 -5.08 19.54 -24.41
N ASP A 298 -4.90 20.82 -24.14
CA ASP A 298 -4.21 21.72 -25.04
C ASP A 298 -2.76 21.21 -25.22
N LYS A 299 -2.40 20.97 -26.47
CA LYS A 299 -1.10 20.43 -26.88
C LYS A 299 0.10 21.32 -26.48
N SER A 300 -0.15 22.56 -26.02
CA SER A 300 0.86 23.50 -25.54
C SER A 300 1.35 23.21 -24.10
N GLU A 301 0.55 22.52 -23.26
CA GLU A 301 0.88 22.26 -21.84
C GLU A 301 2.00 21.22 -21.63
N THR A 302 2.28 20.35 -22.59
CA THR A 302 3.29 19.28 -22.45
C THR A 302 4.73 19.78 -22.58
N ALA A 303 4.96 20.83 -23.39
CA ALA A 303 6.27 21.46 -23.52
C ALA A 303 6.64 22.20 -22.21
N ASP A 304 5.70 22.97 -21.68
CA ASP A 304 5.83 23.76 -20.44
C ASP A 304 6.09 22.88 -19.19
N LYS A 305 5.50 21.67 -19.15
CA LYS A 305 5.76 20.71 -18.05
C LYS A 305 7.16 20.08 -18.12
N MET A 306 7.65 19.80 -19.32
CA MET A 306 8.98 19.24 -19.50
C MET A 306 10.04 20.28 -19.10
N GLU A 307 9.90 21.51 -19.52
CA GLU A 307 10.80 22.62 -19.21
C GLU A 307 10.90 22.87 -17.70
N LYS A 308 9.78 22.89 -16.98
CA LYS A 308 9.76 23.02 -15.52
C LYS A 308 10.45 21.87 -14.78
N ILE A 309 10.39 20.64 -15.32
CA ILE A 309 11.12 19.49 -14.80
C ILE A 309 12.63 19.70 -14.99
N LEU A 310 13.05 20.18 -16.17
CA LEU A 310 14.42 20.41 -16.49
C LEU A 310 15.05 21.49 -15.58
N GLU A 311 14.38 22.62 -15.38
CA GLU A 311 14.83 23.70 -14.49
C GLU A 311 15.05 23.21 -13.05
N LYS A 312 14.11 22.44 -12.52
CA LYS A 312 14.24 21.86 -11.18
C LYS A 312 15.45 20.93 -11.07
N PHE A 313 15.64 20.08 -12.07
CA PHE A 313 16.75 19.13 -12.09
C PHE A 313 18.09 19.84 -12.18
N GLU A 314 18.18 20.88 -12.99
CA GLU A 314 19.40 21.68 -13.15
C GLU A 314 19.83 22.37 -11.85
N SER A 315 18.89 22.79 -11.02
CA SER A 315 19.17 23.42 -9.73
C SER A 315 19.93 22.51 -8.74
N LEU A 316 20.02 21.21 -9.04
CA LEU A 316 20.67 20.20 -8.21
C LEU A 316 22.10 19.88 -8.68
N PHE A 317 22.53 20.49 -9.79
CA PHE A 317 23.86 20.26 -10.35
C PHE A 317 24.89 21.19 -9.68
N ASP A 318 26.06 20.63 -9.44
CA ASP A 318 27.22 21.34 -8.90
C ASP A 318 28.54 20.87 -9.54
N GLU A 319 29.59 21.60 -9.29
CA GLU A 319 30.93 21.28 -9.84
C GLU A 319 31.45 19.91 -9.35
N ALA A 320 31.03 19.45 -8.16
CA ALA A 320 31.45 18.16 -7.63
C ALA A 320 30.81 17.02 -8.42
N LEU A 321 29.50 17.16 -8.76
CA LEU A 321 28.77 16.23 -9.59
C LEU A 321 29.36 16.16 -11.01
N VAL A 322 29.68 17.31 -11.59
CA VAL A 322 30.31 17.40 -12.93
C VAL A 322 31.68 16.70 -12.92
N LYS A 323 32.57 17.01 -11.95
CA LYS A 323 33.85 16.35 -11.80
C LYS A 323 33.76 14.83 -11.66
N LYS A 324 32.73 14.35 -10.97
CA LYS A 324 32.50 12.91 -10.75
C LYS A 324 31.94 12.21 -11.98
N THR A 325 31.08 12.88 -12.75
CA THR A 325 30.33 12.25 -13.84
C THR A 325 31.04 12.32 -15.18
N GLN A 326 31.49 13.49 -15.59
CA GLN A 326 32.23 13.76 -16.86
C GLN A 326 31.54 13.15 -18.10
N LYS A 327 30.20 13.24 -18.18
CA LYS A 327 29.38 12.63 -19.25
C LYS A 327 28.30 13.58 -19.74
N VAL A 328 27.93 13.42 -21.02
CA VAL A 328 26.81 14.09 -21.67
C VAL A 328 25.79 13.04 -22.08
N PHE A 329 24.53 13.26 -21.72
CA PHE A 329 23.39 12.41 -22.05
C PHE A 329 22.47 13.14 -23.02
N GLN A 330 22.17 12.55 -24.18
CA GLN A 330 21.10 13.00 -25.06
C GLN A 330 19.83 12.20 -24.78
N ILE A 331 18.71 12.88 -24.60
CA ILE A 331 17.41 12.25 -24.32
C ILE A 331 16.48 12.57 -25.47
N THR A 332 15.83 11.53 -26.03
CA THR A 332 14.78 11.64 -27.02
C THR A 332 13.49 11.07 -26.41
N VAL A 333 12.49 11.92 -26.27
CA VAL A 333 11.17 11.54 -25.75
C VAL A 333 10.19 11.40 -26.90
N THR A 334 9.64 10.19 -27.07
CA THR A 334 8.67 9.83 -28.11
C THR A 334 7.24 9.84 -27.56
N GLY A 335 6.23 10.02 -28.42
CA GLY A 335 4.81 9.96 -28.03
C GLY A 335 3.92 11.05 -28.60
N ASP A 336 4.51 12.10 -29.19
CA ASP A 336 3.82 13.14 -29.99
C ASP A 336 4.18 13.00 -31.47
N ASP A 337 3.52 13.79 -32.35
CA ASP A 337 3.80 13.83 -33.80
C ASP A 337 5.27 14.12 -34.11
N HIS A 338 5.99 14.79 -33.19
CA HIS A 338 7.42 15.03 -33.31
C HIS A 338 8.14 14.67 -31.99
N PRO A 339 9.25 13.88 -32.04
CA PRO A 339 10.06 13.58 -30.86
C PRO A 339 10.63 14.84 -30.23
N LYS A 340 10.50 14.98 -28.90
CA LYS A 340 11.13 16.06 -28.15
C LYS A 340 12.53 15.61 -27.73
N LYS A 341 13.51 16.52 -27.86
CA LYS A 341 14.89 16.25 -27.45
C LYS A 341 15.29 17.14 -26.28
N ALA A 342 16.10 16.60 -25.39
CA ALA A 342 16.75 17.30 -24.30
C ALA A 342 18.13 16.69 -24.04
N TYR A 343 19.02 17.42 -23.38
CA TYR A 343 20.32 16.88 -22.99
C TYR A 343 20.70 17.27 -21.57
N ILE A 344 21.46 16.39 -20.92
CA ILE A 344 22.10 16.63 -19.64
C ILE A 344 23.60 16.70 -19.88
N ASP A 345 24.20 17.87 -19.67
CA ASP A 345 25.64 18.06 -19.70
C ASP A 345 26.20 18.04 -18.27
N LEU A 346 26.89 16.98 -17.91
CA LEU A 346 27.64 16.84 -16.66
C LEU A 346 29.15 16.70 -16.95
N LYS A 347 29.61 17.39 -17.99
CA LYS A 347 31.03 17.44 -18.39
C LYS A 347 31.59 18.85 -18.24
N ASN A 348 30.77 19.87 -18.46
CA ASN A 348 31.23 21.25 -18.55
C ASN A 348 30.60 22.13 -17.44
N GLY A 349 31.37 23.07 -16.92
CA GLY A 349 30.93 24.11 -15.98
C GLY A 349 30.36 23.53 -14.69
N LYS A 350 29.12 23.97 -14.34
CA LYS A 350 28.35 23.47 -13.18
C LYS A 350 27.31 22.38 -13.56
N GLY A 351 27.32 21.98 -14.83
CA GLY A 351 26.30 21.11 -15.41
C GLY A 351 25.10 21.89 -15.98
N ALA A 352 24.40 21.29 -16.93
CA ALA A 352 23.21 21.88 -17.54
C ALA A 352 22.19 20.81 -17.91
N PHE A 353 20.88 21.16 -17.85
CA PHE A 353 19.81 20.36 -18.43
C PHE A 353 18.98 21.27 -19.32
N ARG A 354 18.99 21.02 -20.64
CA ARG A 354 18.37 21.92 -21.64
C ARG A 354 17.54 21.13 -22.65
N MET A 355 16.56 21.82 -23.23
CA MET A 355 15.84 21.34 -24.39
C MET A 355 16.73 21.42 -25.63
N GLY A 356 16.56 20.47 -26.56
CA GLY A 356 17.24 20.39 -27.83
C GLY A 356 18.32 19.32 -27.92
N GLU A 357 19.18 19.45 -28.91
CA GLU A 357 20.34 18.57 -29.12
C GLU A 357 21.56 19.09 -28.36
N SER A 358 22.33 18.17 -27.82
CA SER A 358 23.59 18.52 -27.20
C SER A 358 24.55 19.18 -28.20
N PRO A 359 25.22 20.28 -27.83
CA PRO A 359 26.22 20.91 -28.69
C PRO A 359 27.48 20.06 -28.87
N GLU A 360 27.71 19.07 -27.99
CA GLU A 360 28.78 18.10 -28.06
C GLU A 360 28.26 16.69 -28.33
N THR A 361 29.15 15.80 -28.81
CA THR A 361 28.81 14.38 -28.98
C THR A 361 28.45 13.76 -27.64
N ALA A 362 27.21 13.32 -27.50
CA ALA A 362 26.70 12.68 -26.28
C ALA A 362 27.38 11.32 -26.05
N ASN A 363 27.74 11.04 -24.80
CA ASN A 363 28.32 9.76 -24.40
C ASN A 363 27.27 8.66 -24.38
N VAL A 364 25.97 9.04 -24.13
CA VAL A 364 24.85 8.13 -24.01
C VAL A 364 23.62 8.77 -24.65
N HIS A 365 22.95 8.04 -25.53
CA HIS A 365 21.65 8.41 -26.11
C HIS A 365 20.57 7.57 -25.45
N LEU A 366 19.56 8.23 -24.93
CA LEU A 366 18.40 7.65 -24.27
C LEU A 366 17.15 7.94 -25.10
N LYS A 367 16.39 6.91 -25.49
CA LYS A 367 15.13 7.07 -26.20
C LYS A 367 14.02 6.37 -25.42
N MET A 368 12.97 7.12 -25.04
CA MET A 368 11.90 6.66 -24.19
C MET A 368 10.56 7.32 -24.50
N GLY A 369 9.46 6.71 -24.07
CA GLY A 369 8.14 7.32 -24.12
C GLY A 369 7.97 8.43 -23.07
N GLN A 370 6.96 9.28 -23.24
CA GLN A 370 6.63 10.36 -22.30
C GLN A 370 6.33 9.85 -20.89
N ASP A 371 5.68 8.70 -20.77
CA ASP A 371 5.39 8.02 -19.52
C ASP A 371 6.67 7.65 -18.76
N VAL A 372 7.65 7.06 -19.45
CA VAL A 372 8.94 6.66 -18.88
C VAL A 372 9.75 7.88 -18.48
N PHE A 373 9.75 8.94 -19.30
CA PHE A 373 10.41 10.19 -18.96
C PHE A 373 9.84 10.79 -17.65
N TYR A 374 8.50 10.90 -17.57
CA TYR A 374 7.84 11.42 -16.39
C TYR A 374 8.08 10.57 -15.15
N GLU A 375 7.96 9.24 -15.27
CA GLU A 375 8.24 8.33 -14.15
C GLU A 375 9.68 8.43 -13.66
N SER A 376 10.64 8.60 -14.58
CA SER A 376 12.05 8.74 -14.19
C SER A 376 12.33 10.09 -13.53
N PHE A 377 12.03 11.18 -14.19
CA PHE A 377 12.45 12.51 -13.76
C PHE A 377 11.54 13.18 -12.73
N VAL A 378 10.33 12.68 -12.52
CA VAL A 378 9.39 13.21 -11.51
C VAL A 378 9.18 12.24 -10.36
N LYS A 379 9.15 10.93 -10.62
CA LYS A 379 8.86 9.91 -9.60
C LYS A 379 10.08 9.12 -9.14
N GLY A 380 11.27 9.40 -9.68
CA GLY A 380 12.52 8.74 -9.29
C GLY A 380 12.67 7.31 -9.81
N PHE A 381 11.95 6.95 -10.86
CA PHE A 381 12.09 5.62 -11.47
C PHE A 381 13.43 5.50 -12.19
N LYS A 382 14.23 4.52 -11.81
CA LYS A 382 15.60 4.36 -12.30
C LYS A 382 15.64 4.04 -13.81
N PRO A 383 16.31 4.85 -14.65
CA PRO A 383 16.50 4.56 -16.07
C PRO A 383 17.10 3.19 -16.39
N SER A 384 18.00 2.69 -15.55
CA SER A 384 18.55 1.34 -15.71
C SER A 384 17.49 0.25 -15.63
N TYR A 385 16.42 0.47 -14.87
CA TYR A 385 15.27 -0.41 -14.80
C TYR A 385 14.38 -0.31 -16.02
N ALA A 386 14.11 0.92 -16.50
CA ALA A 386 13.36 1.13 -17.74
C ALA A 386 14.05 0.43 -18.92
N TYR A 387 15.38 0.48 -18.97
CA TYR A 387 16.19 -0.23 -19.97
C TYR A 387 16.02 -1.75 -19.88
N LYS A 388 16.16 -2.34 -18.68
CA LYS A 388 15.95 -3.79 -18.49
C LYS A 388 14.54 -4.26 -18.85
N MET A 389 13.55 -3.39 -18.74
CA MET A 389 12.16 -3.66 -19.12
C MET A 389 11.87 -3.43 -20.62
N GLY A 390 12.85 -3.05 -21.43
CA GLY A 390 12.67 -2.73 -22.84
C GLY A 390 11.84 -1.46 -23.13
N LYS A 391 11.66 -0.59 -22.11
CA LYS A 391 10.92 0.68 -22.22
C LYS A 391 11.82 1.88 -22.49
N LEU A 392 13.13 1.70 -22.38
CA LEU A 392 14.17 2.66 -22.66
C LEU A 392 15.17 2.04 -23.62
N GLU A 393 15.38 2.66 -24.79
CA GLU A 393 16.47 2.32 -25.68
C GLU A 393 17.72 3.12 -25.26
N VAL A 394 18.87 2.46 -25.26
CA VAL A 394 20.15 3.08 -24.85
C VAL A 394 21.23 2.78 -25.87
N GLU A 395 21.81 3.82 -26.44
CA GLU A 395 22.98 3.74 -27.30
C GLU A 395 24.17 4.40 -26.60
N GLY A 396 25.36 3.79 -26.71
CA GLY A 396 26.58 4.24 -26.04
C GLY A 396 26.93 3.46 -24.76
N ASP A 397 27.60 4.11 -23.80
CA ASP A 397 28.10 3.46 -22.58
C ASP A 397 26.99 3.17 -21.56
N LYS A 398 26.47 1.95 -21.61
CA LYS A 398 25.37 1.49 -20.75
C LYS A 398 25.70 1.49 -19.24
N ASN A 399 26.98 1.42 -18.87
CA ASN A 399 27.40 1.47 -17.46
C ASN A 399 27.10 2.85 -16.84
N THR A 400 27.00 3.86 -17.67
CA THR A 400 26.70 5.24 -17.28
C THR A 400 25.24 5.40 -16.78
N LEU A 401 24.34 4.46 -17.09
CA LEU A 401 22.94 4.49 -16.57
C LEU A 401 22.90 4.47 -15.04
N ARG A 402 23.83 3.80 -14.37
CA ARG A 402 23.88 3.78 -12.89
C ARG A 402 24.18 5.17 -12.30
N LEU A 403 24.97 5.98 -13.01
CA LEU A 403 25.22 7.38 -12.60
C LEU A 403 23.93 8.21 -12.73
N LEU A 404 23.19 8.00 -13.81
CA LEU A 404 21.89 8.67 -14.03
C LEU A 404 20.83 8.21 -13.01
N ASP A 405 20.80 6.92 -12.64
CA ASP A 405 19.93 6.39 -11.58
C ASP A 405 20.17 7.11 -10.25
N ASN A 406 21.42 7.22 -9.85
CA ASN A 406 21.80 7.89 -8.59
C ASN A 406 21.46 9.39 -8.63
N LEU A 407 21.65 10.03 -9.76
CA LEU A 407 21.28 11.42 -9.96
C LEU A 407 19.77 11.61 -9.78
N ILE A 408 18.98 10.80 -10.47
CA ILE A 408 17.50 10.87 -10.43
C ILE A 408 16.95 10.58 -9.04
N VAL A 409 17.41 9.50 -8.39
CA VAL A 409 16.95 9.14 -7.04
C VAL A 409 17.29 10.22 -6.02
N ASN A 410 18.53 10.74 -6.06
CA ASN A 410 18.94 11.80 -5.12
C ASN A 410 18.25 13.14 -5.41
N SER A 411 17.86 13.40 -6.64
CA SER A 411 17.17 14.61 -7.06
C SER A 411 15.72 14.59 -6.63
N VAL A 412 15.02 13.48 -6.86
CA VAL A 412 13.61 13.32 -6.43
C VAL A 412 13.47 13.27 -4.91
N ALA A 413 14.49 12.78 -4.19
CA ALA A 413 14.51 12.82 -2.73
C ALA A 413 14.69 14.25 -2.15
N LYS A 414 15.19 15.20 -2.94
CA LYS A 414 15.38 16.61 -2.55
C LYS A 414 14.27 17.53 -3.06
N LEU A 415 13.41 17.07 -3.98
CA LEU A 415 12.23 17.75 -4.54
C LEU A 415 10.97 17.39 -3.75
#